data_96e192c5446caf029b0ae34fcb9896b8
#
_entry.id   96e192c5446caf029b0ae34fcb9896b8
#
_cell.length_a   1.000
_cell.length_b   1.000
_cell.length_c   1.000
_cell.angle_alpha   90.00
_cell.angle_beta   90.00
_cell.angle_gamma   90.00
#
_symmetry.space_group_name_H-M   'P 1'
#
loop_
_entity.id
_entity.type
_entity.pdbx_description
1 polymer ?
#
loop_
_entity_poly.entity_id
_entity_poly.type
_entity_poly.pdbx_seq_one_letter_code
_entity_poly.pdbx_strand_id
1 'polypeptide(L)'
;LIEWVDEIAALTTPDRIHWVDGSRAENDALLREMVDEGKLIKLNPEWRPGSYLARSHPSDVARTEARTFIASEREEDAGPTNNWAAPDDIRATITPLFAGSMRGRTMYVVPFSMGAVGGPLSHIGVQITDSAYAVTSIGIMTRVGTEVLREIAGGAPWVKTVHSVGAPLEPGQ
;
A
#
# COMPACT_ATOMS: atom_id res chain seq x y z
N LEU A 1 8.67 0.88 14.48
CA LEU A 1 8.40 0.58 13.07
C LEU A 1 8.68 -0.90 12.77
N ILE A 2 9.86 -1.42 13.06
CA ILE A 2 10.26 -2.82 12.77
C ILE A 2 9.29 -3.80 13.42
N GLU A 3 9.00 -3.66 14.70
CA GLU A 3 8.04 -4.53 15.41
C GLU A 3 6.67 -4.60 14.72
N TRP A 4 6.16 -3.47 14.24
CA TRP A 4 4.90 -3.45 13.49
C TRP A 4 5.00 -4.15 12.13
N VAL A 5 6.13 -4.00 11.43
CA VAL A 5 6.37 -4.73 10.16
C VAL A 5 6.41 -6.23 10.41
N ASP A 6 7.08 -6.67 11.48
CA ASP A 6 7.16 -8.08 11.87
C ASP A 6 5.78 -8.64 12.26
N GLU A 7 4.96 -7.86 12.98
CA GLU A 7 3.58 -8.21 13.32
C GLU A 7 2.73 -8.44 12.06
N ILE A 8 2.80 -7.52 11.10
CA ILE A 8 2.05 -7.66 9.84
C ILE A 8 2.59 -8.81 8.99
N ALA A 9 3.91 -9.01 8.95
CA ALA A 9 4.50 -10.14 8.26
C ALA A 9 4.07 -11.50 8.87
N ALA A 10 4.01 -11.59 10.19
CA ALA A 10 3.51 -12.79 10.87
C ALA A 10 2.04 -13.08 10.55
N LEU A 11 1.21 -12.02 10.43
CA LEU A 11 -0.21 -12.16 10.08
C LEU A 11 -0.38 -12.55 8.61
N THR A 12 0.30 -11.86 7.70
CA THR A 12 0.06 -11.97 6.25
C THR A 12 0.91 -13.03 5.55
N THR A 13 1.95 -13.53 6.20
CA THR A 13 2.87 -14.60 5.76
C THR A 13 3.44 -14.42 4.34
N PRO A 14 4.11 -13.29 4.04
CA PRO A 14 4.75 -13.07 2.75
C PRO A 14 5.98 -13.98 2.57
N ASP A 15 6.40 -14.23 1.33
CA ASP A 15 7.61 -14.99 1.03
C ASP A 15 8.89 -14.19 1.34
N ARG A 16 8.80 -12.86 1.20
CA ARG A 16 9.89 -11.94 1.52
C ARG A 16 9.37 -10.56 1.89
N ILE A 17 10.19 -9.81 2.63
CA ILE A 17 9.96 -8.41 2.96
C ILE A 17 10.95 -7.56 2.16
N HIS A 18 10.46 -6.53 1.49
CA HIS A 18 11.26 -5.57 0.74
C HIS A 18 11.02 -4.15 1.24
N TRP A 19 12.08 -3.52 1.74
CA TRP A 19 12.05 -2.12 2.14
C TRP A 19 12.32 -1.23 0.94
N VAL A 20 11.35 -0.41 0.58
CA VAL A 20 11.43 0.46 -0.60
C VAL A 20 12.35 1.63 -0.31
N ASP A 21 13.41 1.76 -1.12
CA ASP A 21 14.44 2.80 -0.99
C ASP A 21 14.08 4.10 -1.72
N GLY A 22 13.11 4.03 -2.64
CA GLY A 22 12.62 5.15 -3.44
C GLY A 22 13.56 5.53 -4.59
N SER A 23 14.55 4.71 -4.91
CA SER A 23 15.46 4.98 -6.01
C SER A 23 14.78 4.78 -7.36
N ARG A 24 15.30 5.52 -8.38
CA ARG A 24 14.85 5.32 -9.75
C ARG A 24 15.14 3.90 -10.24
N ALA A 25 16.28 3.33 -9.85
CA ALA A 25 16.66 1.98 -10.24
C ALA A 25 15.69 0.92 -9.72
N GLU A 26 15.23 1.06 -8.48
CA GLU A 26 14.20 0.22 -7.88
C GLU A 26 12.87 0.36 -8.60
N ASN A 27 12.40 1.59 -8.81
CA ASN A 27 11.17 1.85 -9.55
C ASN A 27 11.20 1.26 -10.97
N ASP A 28 12.32 1.44 -11.70
CA ASP A 28 12.50 0.89 -13.03
C ASP A 28 12.54 -0.66 -13.02
N ALA A 29 13.03 -1.27 -11.95
CA ALA A 29 13.02 -2.72 -11.78
C ALA A 29 11.59 -3.25 -11.55
N LEU A 30 10.82 -2.62 -10.67
CA LEU A 30 9.41 -2.96 -10.42
C LEU A 30 8.55 -2.81 -11.67
N LEU A 31 8.75 -1.74 -12.44
CA LEU A 31 8.03 -1.54 -13.70
C LEU A 31 8.38 -2.63 -14.73
N ARG A 32 9.65 -3.04 -14.85
CA ARG A 32 10.04 -4.14 -15.73
C ARG A 32 9.41 -5.46 -15.30
N GLU A 33 9.50 -5.80 -14.02
CA GLU A 33 8.88 -7.02 -13.46
C GLU A 33 7.38 -7.08 -13.80
N MET A 34 6.64 -5.99 -13.59
CA MET A 34 5.21 -5.94 -13.92
C MET A 34 4.93 -6.04 -15.43
N VAL A 35 5.83 -5.56 -16.30
CA VAL A 35 5.70 -5.75 -17.76
C VAL A 35 5.96 -7.21 -18.14
N ASP A 36 6.98 -7.83 -17.57
CA ASP A 36 7.35 -9.23 -17.83
C ASP A 36 6.25 -10.19 -17.34
N GLU A 37 5.56 -9.85 -16.26
CA GLU A 37 4.40 -10.57 -15.73
C GLU A 37 3.09 -10.28 -16.49
N GLY A 38 3.09 -9.34 -17.44
CA GLY A 38 1.89 -8.94 -18.19
C GLY A 38 0.90 -8.06 -17.43
N LYS A 39 1.27 -7.58 -16.24
CA LYS A 39 0.46 -6.67 -15.43
C LYS A 39 0.44 -5.24 -15.99
N LEU A 40 1.52 -4.85 -16.68
CA LEU A 40 1.66 -3.57 -17.36
C LEU A 40 2.01 -3.77 -18.83
N ILE A 41 1.57 -2.84 -19.66
CA ILE A 41 1.97 -2.72 -21.07
C ILE A 41 2.79 -1.45 -21.20
N LYS A 42 4.07 -1.58 -21.57
CA LYS A 42 4.92 -0.43 -21.87
C LYS A 42 4.43 0.23 -23.16
N LEU A 43 4.16 1.53 -23.11
CA LEU A 43 3.73 2.28 -24.27
C LEU A 43 4.91 2.62 -25.18
N ASN A 44 4.62 3.04 -26.43
CA ASN A 44 5.65 3.45 -27.39
C ASN A 44 6.46 4.63 -26.81
N PRO A 45 7.78 4.46 -26.56
CA PRO A 45 8.59 5.48 -25.90
C PRO A 45 8.80 6.74 -26.73
N GLU A 46 8.64 6.68 -28.06
CA GLU A 46 8.73 7.86 -28.93
C GLU A 46 7.56 8.81 -28.73
N TRP A 47 6.38 8.25 -28.42
CA TRP A 47 5.14 9.02 -28.28
C TRP A 47 4.76 9.25 -26.81
N ARG A 48 5.10 8.32 -25.95
CA ARG A 48 4.77 8.34 -24.52
C ARG A 48 5.95 7.82 -23.69
N PRO A 49 7.03 8.59 -23.60
CA PRO A 49 8.21 8.18 -22.85
C PRO A 49 7.87 7.93 -21.37
N GLY A 50 8.37 6.81 -20.83
CA GLY A 50 8.17 6.46 -19.43
C GLY A 50 6.72 6.12 -19.02
N SER A 51 5.84 5.87 -20.01
CA SER A 51 4.41 5.61 -19.74
C SER A 51 4.06 4.13 -19.91
N TYR A 52 3.14 3.68 -19.06
CA TYR A 52 2.65 2.31 -19.01
C TYR A 52 1.13 2.30 -18.95
N LEU A 53 0.52 1.27 -19.52
CA LEU A 53 -0.93 1.02 -19.43
C LEU A 53 -1.17 -0.13 -18.47
N ALA A 54 -1.90 0.13 -17.40
CA ALA A 54 -2.49 -0.89 -16.54
C ALA A 54 -3.97 -1.10 -16.93
N ARG A 55 -4.42 -2.35 -16.92
CA ARG A 55 -5.82 -2.69 -17.09
C ARG A 55 -6.28 -3.55 -15.94
N SER A 56 -7.40 -3.19 -15.35
CA SER A 56 -8.10 -3.99 -14.35
C SER A 56 -9.41 -4.53 -14.91
N HIS A 57 -10.01 -5.49 -14.21
CA HIS A 57 -11.31 -6.02 -14.59
C HIS A 57 -12.37 -4.90 -14.54
N PRO A 58 -13.38 -4.88 -15.44
CA PRO A 58 -14.43 -3.85 -15.46
C PRO A 58 -15.23 -3.71 -14.14
N SER A 59 -15.29 -4.77 -13.33
CA SER A 59 -15.91 -4.73 -12.00
C SER A 59 -15.01 -4.19 -10.89
N ASP A 60 -13.73 -3.95 -11.19
CA ASP A 60 -12.79 -3.38 -10.24
C ASP A 60 -13.06 -1.89 -10.06
N VAL A 61 -13.34 -1.49 -8.84
CA VAL A 61 -13.67 -0.11 -8.48
C VAL A 61 -12.71 0.41 -7.43
N ALA A 62 -12.28 1.64 -7.58
CA ALA A 62 -11.31 2.26 -6.67
C ALA A 62 -11.83 2.42 -5.24
N ARG A 63 -13.14 2.52 -5.05
CA ARG A 63 -13.81 2.65 -3.76
C ARG A 63 -15.20 2.09 -3.81
N THR A 64 -15.53 1.26 -2.82
CA THR A 64 -16.89 0.76 -2.58
C THR A 64 -17.42 1.38 -1.30
N GLU A 65 -18.36 2.31 -1.38
CA GLU A 65 -18.90 3.04 -0.22
C GLU A 65 -19.49 2.09 0.84
N ALA A 66 -20.25 1.10 0.41
CA ALA A 66 -20.86 0.12 1.32
C ALA A 66 -19.85 -0.74 2.11
N ARG A 67 -18.57 -0.72 1.73
CA ARG A 67 -17.47 -1.46 2.37
C ARG A 67 -16.38 -0.54 2.93
N THR A 68 -16.65 0.77 2.99
CA THR A 68 -15.72 1.76 3.54
C THR A 68 -16.26 2.25 4.88
N PHE A 69 -15.47 2.10 5.93
CA PHE A 69 -15.87 2.43 7.30
C PHE A 69 -14.85 3.37 7.93
N ILE A 70 -15.34 4.27 8.77
CA ILE A 70 -14.53 4.99 9.75
C ILE A 70 -14.64 4.25 11.08
N ALA A 71 -13.50 3.84 11.63
CA ALA A 71 -13.43 3.20 12.93
C ALA A 71 -13.00 4.23 13.98
N SER A 72 -13.89 4.57 14.88
CA SER A 72 -13.69 5.53 15.95
C SER A 72 -14.41 5.07 17.22
N GLU A 73 -13.97 5.53 18.38
CA GLU A 73 -14.60 5.16 19.67
C GLU A 73 -16.07 5.62 19.74
N ARG A 74 -16.39 6.73 19.07
CA ARG A 74 -17.74 7.28 19.04
C ARG A 74 -18.19 7.41 17.59
N GLU A 75 -19.43 7.02 17.31
CA GLU A 75 -20.05 7.09 15.98
C GLU A 75 -20.06 8.51 15.41
N GLU A 76 -20.27 9.51 16.26
CA GLU A 76 -20.30 10.93 15.87
C GLU A 76 -18.98 11.43 15.25
N ASP A 77 -17.85 10.81 15.60
CA ASP A 77 -16.53 11.15 15.05
C ASP A 77 -16.34 10.64 13.60
N ALA A 78 -17.18 9.72 13.15
CA ALA A 78 -17.18 9.26 11.76
C ALA A 78 -17.74 10.29 10.77
N GLY A 79 -18.51 11.26 11.27
CA GLY A 79 -19.21 12.26 10.47
C GLY A 79 -20.53 11.75 9.87
N PRO A 80 -21.32 12.65 9.28
CA PRO A 80 -22.74 12.36 8.96
C PRO A 80 -22.95 11.47 7.73
N THR A 81 -21.94 11.24 6.92
CA THR A 81 -22.07 10.55 5.61
C THR A 81 -21.21 9.30 5.47
N ASN A 82 -20.46 8.93 6.50
CA ASN A 82 -19.61 7.75 6.48
C ASN A 82 -20.25 6.59 7.22
N ASN A 83 -19.99 5.36 6.77
CA ASN A 83 -20.30 4.19 7.58
C ASN A 83 -19.34 4.16 8.78
N TRP A 84 -19.89 3.81 9.93
CA TRP A 84 -19.13 3.68 11.16
C TRP A 84 -19.05 2.22 11.62
N ALA A 85 -17.98 1.86 12.28
CA ALA A 85 -17.85 0.63 13.04
C ALA A 85 -16.97 0.85 14.26
N ALA A 86 -17.26 0.16 15.37
CA ALA A 86 -16.37 0.18 16.52
C ALA A 86 -14.99 -0.42 16.16
N PRO A 87 -13.88 0.12 16.71
CA PRO A 87 -12.52 -0.34 16.37
C PRO A 87 -12.30 -1.84 16.57
N ASP A 88 -12.84 -2.41 17.62
CA ASP A 88 -12.67 -3.84 17.90
C ASP A 88 -13.49 -4.73 16.96
N ASP A 89 -14.68 -4.30 16.57
CA ASP A 89 -15.54 -5.01 15.61
C ASP A 89 -14.90 -5.04 14.22
N ILE A 90 -14.36 -3.89 13.77
CA ILE A 90 -13.71 -3.83 12.47
C ILE A 90 -12.41 -4.64 12.47
N ARG A 91 -11.62 -4.62 13.56
CA ARG A 91 -10.44 -5.47 13.70
C ARG A 91 -10.79 -6.95 13.65
N ALA A 92 -11.81 -7.38 14.39
CA ALA A 92 -12.28 -8.76 14.38
C ALA A 92 -12.72 -9.20 12.98
N THR A 93 -13.29 -8.29 12.19
CA THR A 93 -13.71 -8.54 10.82
C THR A 93 -12.54 -8.62 9.85
N ILE A 94 -11.59 -7.65 9.89
CA ILE A 94 -10.54 -7.56 8.87
C ILE A 94 -9.34 -8.46 9.14
N THR A 95 -9.00 -8.74 10.42
CA THR A 95 -7.82 -9.56 10.77
C THR A 95 -7.84 -10.93 10.10
N PRO A 96 -8.94 -11.70 10.12
CA PRO A 96 -9.02 -12.98 9.42
C PRO A 96 -8.82 -12.86 7.90
N LEU A 97 -9.24 -11.73 7.29
CA LEU A 97 -9.07 -11.49 5.85
C LEU A 97 -7.62 -11.21 5.47
N PHE A 98 -6.83 -10.65 6.40
CA PHE A 98 -5.39 -10.46 6.21
C PHE A 98 -4.55 -11.70 6.50
N ALA A 99 -5.08 -12.67 7.25
CA ALA A 99 -4.33 -13.87 7.61
C ALA A 99 -3.89 -14.65 6.37
N GLY A 100 -2.56 -14.72 6.13
CA GLY A 100 -1.97 -15.40 4.99
C GLY A 100 -2.22 -14.73 3.63
N SER A 101 -2.74 -13.48 3.61
CA SER A 101 -3.11 -12.80 2.37
C SER A 101 -1.94 -12.52 1.43
N MET A 102 -0.71 -12.41 1.94
CA MET A 102 0.48 -12.11 1.13
C MET A 102 1.30 -13.36 0.77
N ARG A 103 0.79 -14.55 1.02
CA ARG A 103 1.48 -15.79 0.70
C ARG A 103 1.81 -15.90 -0.79
N GLY A 104 3.03 -16.32 -1.12
CA GLY A 104 3.53 -16.37 -2.49
C GLY A 104 3.96 -15.02 -3.06
N ARG A 105 3.97 -13.94 -2.24
CA ARG A 105 4.25 -12.57 -2.70
C ARG A 105 5.30 -11.87 -1.86
N THR A 106 5.81 -10.78 -2.40
CA THR A 106 6.66 -9.83 -1.70
C THR A 106 5.80 -8.85 -0.92
N MET A 107 6.07 -8.68 0.36
CA MET A 107 5.56 -7.58 1.16
C MET A 107 6.49 -6.38 1.02
N TYR A 108 6.01 -5.30 0.45
CA TYR A 108 6.73 -4.04 0.33
C TYR A 108 6.43 -3.15 1.54
N VAL A 109 7.48 -2.61 2.14
CA VAL A 109 7.39 -1.59 3.18
C VAL A 109 7.75 -0.26 2.54
N VAL A 110 6.79 0.62 2.37
CA VAL A 110 6.89 1.86 1.61
C VAL A 110 6.81 3.05 2.56
N PRO A 111 7.94 3.61 3.04
CA PRO A 111 7.94 4.85 3.77
C PRO A 111 7.69 6.02 2.81
N PHE A 112 6.69 6.85 3.09
CA PHE A 112 6.32 7.95 2.22
C PHE A 112 6.03 9.24 3.00
N SER A 113 6.22 10.37 2.34
CA SER A 113 5.82 11.69 2.84
C SER A 113 4.88 12.36 1.85
N MET A 114 3.73 12.76 2.33
CA MET A 114 2.85 13.71 1.65
C MET A 114 3.45 15.11 1.87
N GLY A 115 3.93 15.71 0.79
CA GLY A 115 4.69 16.96 0.83
C GLY A 115 6.21 16.76 0.90
N ALA A 116 6.95 17.86 1.06
CA ALA A 116 8.41 17.82 1.14
C ALA A 116 8.87 17.17 2.45
N VAL A 117 9.82 16.24 2.34
CA VAL A 117 10.39 15.56 3.51
C VAL A 117 11.02 16.59 4.46
N GLY A 118 10.73 16.50 5.76
CA GLY A 118 11.19 17.43 6.77
C GLY A 118 10.56 18.84 6.71
N GLY A 119 9.61 19.06 5.80
CA GLY A 119 8.89 20.32 5.68
C GLY A 119 7.80 20.49 6.75
N PRO A 120 7.35 21.73 7.01
CA PRO A 120 6.35 22.02 8.05
C PRO A 120 4.95 21.44 7.74
N LEU A 121 4.70 21.08 6.48
CA LEU A 121 3.44 20.48 6.02
C LEU A 121 3.63 18.99 5.65
N SER A 122 4.75 18.38 6.06
CA SER A 122 5.03 16.98 5.81
C SER A 122 4.11 16.09 6.66
N HIS A 123 3.45 15.13 6.02
CA HIS A 123 2.73 14.05 6.70
C HIS A 123 3.35 12.73 6.30
N ILE A 124 3.94 12.04 7.27
CA ILE A 124 4.65 10.79 7.04
C ILE A 124 3.73 9.61 7.28
N GLY A 125 3.82 8.63 6.39
CA GLY A 125 3.20 7.33 6.56
C GLY A 125 4.13 6.20 6.14
N VAL A 126 3.78 4.99 6.56
CA VAL A 126 4.39 3.76 6.07
C VAL A 126 3.28 2.87 5.55
N GLN A 127 3.32 2.59 4.25
CA GLN A 127 2.41 1.66 3.61
C GLN A 127 3.04 0.28 3.52
N ILE A 128 2.38 -0.73 4.10
CA ILE A 128 2.67 -2.12 3.80
C ILE A 128 1.73 -2.57 2.68
N THR A 129 2.27 -3.21 1.64
CA THR A 129 1.49 -3.71 0.51
C THR A 129 2.18 -4.89 -0.18
N ASP A 130 1.42 -5.79 -0.78
CA ASP A 130 1.91 -6.86 -1.64
C ASP A 130 1.75 -6.55 -3.14
N SER A 131 1.47 -5.30 -3.48
CA SER A 131 1.27 -4.82 -4.86
C SER A 131 2.42 -3.92 -5.31
N ALA A 132 3.24 -4.39 -6.26
CA ALA A 132 4.25 -3.56 -6.92
C ALA A 132 3.63 -2.34 -7.63
N TYR A 133 2.40 -2.49 -8.15
CA TYR A 133 1.65 -1.39 -8.75
C TYR A 133 1.34 -0.28 -7.73
N ALA A 134 0.93 -0.66 -6.52
CA ALA A 134 0.70 0.30 -5.44
C ALA A 134 2.00 1.03 -5.06
N VAL A 135 3.14 0.32 -5.00
CA VAL A 135 4.45 0.94 -4.72
C VAL A 135 4.80 2.02 -5.74
N THR A 136 4.73 1.68 -7.04
CA THR A 136 5.04 2.66 -8.11
C THR A 136 4.08 3.83 -8.13
N SER A 137 2.78 3.59 -7.86
CA SER A 137 1.76 4.65 -7.78
C SER A 137 1.99 5.61 -6.61
N ILE A 138 2.36 5.09 -5.44
CA ILE A 138 2.73 5.91 -4.27
C ILE A 138 3.95 6.78 -4.61
N GLY A 139 4.96 6.23 -5.30
CA GLY A 139 6.15 6.96 -5.74
C GLY A 139 5.86 8.12 -6.70
N ILE A 140 4.76 8.05 -7.48
CA ILE A 140 4.31 9.15 -8.34
C ILE A 140 3.67 10.27 -7.51
N MET A 141 2.89 9.91 -6.49
CA MET A 141 2.07 10.86 -5.73
C MET A 141 2.78 11.48 -4.53
N THR A 142 3.83 10.85 -4.03
CA THR A 142 4.48 11.21 -2.76
C THR A 142 6.00 11.25 -2.88
N ARG A 143 6.69 11.47 -1.78
CA ARG A 143 8.15 11.30 -1.66
C ARG A 143 8.40 10.02 -0.89
N VAL A 144 9.04 9.05 -1.54
CA VAL A 144 9.22 7.68 -1.02
C VAL A 144 10.70 7.43 -0.72
N GLY A 145 10.95 6.63 0.31
CA GLY A 145 12.23 5.96 0.49
C GLY A 145 13.03 6.36 1.71
N THR A 146 14.35 6.19 1.61
CA THR A 146 15.29 6.24 2.75
C THR A 146 15.29 7.56 3.51
N GLU A 147 15.03 8.70 2.83
CA GLU A 147 14.97 9.99 3.52
C GLU A 147 13.79 10.05 4.51
N VAL A 148 12.65 9.47 4.13
CA VAL A 148 11.49 9.38 5.02
C VAL A 148 11.78 8.48 6.22
N LEU A 149 12.51 7.36 6.02
CA LEU A 149 12.95 6.50 7.13
C LEU A 149 13.84 7.24 8.12
N ARG A 150 14.69 8.17 7.66
CA ARG A 150 15.52 8.99 8.56
C ARG A 150 14.68 9.92 9.43
N GLU A 151 13.63 10.52 8.88
CA GLU A 151 12.69 11.34 9.65
C GLU A 151 12.00 10.52 10.75
N ILE A 152 11.52 9.31 10.39
CA ILE A 152 10.90 8.38 11.35
C ILE A 152 11.91 7.99 12.45
N ALA A 153 13.14 7.67 12.08
CA ALA A 153 14.21 7.35 13.03
C ALA A 153 14.56 8.55 13.92
N GLY A 154 14.39 9.77 13.41
CA GLY A 154 14.53 11.02 14.17
C GLY A 154 13.36 11.33 15.11
N GLY A 155 12.32 10.48 15.13
CA GLY A 155 11.17 10.63 16.01
C GLY A 155 9.97 11.36 15.38
N ALA A 156 9.97 11.60 14.08
CA ALA A 156 8.81 12.15 13.39
C ALA A 156 7.59 11.23 13.54
N PRO A 157 6.39 11.78 13.82
CA PRO A 157 5.16 10.99 13.87
C PRO A 157 4.82 10.45 12.49
N TRP A 158 4.26 9.24 12.44
CA TRP A 158 3.89 8.61 11.19
C TRP A 158 2.62 7.75 11.31
N VAL A 159 1.94 7.54 10.20
CA VAL A 159 0.68 6.78 10.10
C VAL A 159 0.94 5.38 9.56
N LYS A 160 0.31 4.39 10.17
CA LYS A 160 0.32 2.99 9.74
C LYS A 160 -0.75 2.76 8.68
N THR A 161 -0.38 2.19 7.53
CA THR A 161 -1.33 1.78 6.51
C THR A 161 -1.00 0.39 5.98
N VAL A 162 -2.01 -0.47 5.80
CA VAL A 162 -1.85 -1.82 5.27
C VAL A 162 -2.82 -2.02 4.10
N HIS A 163 -2.29 -2.57 3.02
CA HIS A 163 -3.04 -2.95 1.83
C HIS A 163 -2.61 -4.36 1.40
N SER A 164 -3.56 -5.16 0.95
CA SER A 164 -3.28 -6.42 0.26
C SER A 164 -4.22 -6.59 -0.91
N VAL A 165 -3.75 -7.22 -1.97
CA VAL A 165 -4.61 -7.67 -3.08
C VAL A 165 -5.50 -8.86 -2.67
N GLY A 166 -5.35 -9.33 -1.45
CA GLY A 166 -6.14 -10.42 -0.86
C GLY A 166 -5.51 -11.80 -1.04
N ALA A 167 -6.07 -12.78 -0.34
CA ALA A 167 -5.65 -14.17 -0.48
C ALA A 167 -5.92 -14.66 -1.92
N PRO A 168 -5.08 -15.58 -2.46
CA PRO A 168 -5.40 -16.24 -3.71
C PRO A 168 -6.78 -16.91 -3.65
N LEU A 169 -7.57 -16.69 -4.70
CA LEU A 169 -8.89 -17.32 -4.82
C LEU A 169 -8.71 -18.81 -5.12
N GLU A 170 -9.57 -19.66 -4.56
CA GLU A 170 -9.65 -21.06 -4.94
C GLU A 170 -10.19 -21.20 -6.39
N PRO A 171 -9.80 -22.26 -7.13
CA PRO A 171 -10.34 -22.47 -8.47
C PRO A 171 -11.86 -22.51 -8.47
N GLY A 172 -12.51 -21.56 -9.17
CA GLY A 172 -13.95 -21.44 -9.28
C GLY A 172 -14.62 -20.43 -8.34
N GLN A 173 -13.84 -19.70 -7.55
CA GLN A 173 -14.32 -18.57 -6.76
C GLN A 173 -14.27 -17.26 -7.56
#